data_9c74fbc84a428d6ce7a9ded8a62cde9d
#
_entry.id   9c74fbc84a428d6ce7a9ded8a62cde9d
#
_cell.length_a   1.000
_cell.length_b   1.000
_cell.length_c   1.000
_cell.angle_alpha   90.00
_cell.angle_beta   90.00
_cell.angle_gamma   90.00
#
_symmetry.space_group_name_H-M   'P 1'
#
loop_
_entity.id
_entity.type
_entity.pdbx_description
1 polymer ?
#
loop_
_entity_poly.entity_id
_entity_poly.type
_entity_poly.pdbx_seq_one_letter_code
_entity_poly.pdbx_strand_id
1 'polypeptide(L)'
;MTTHRRKTPKLKRRKVPTASRRRGSSAADLQKQLDRRNHELTDAQKHLAEALEQQTATAEILASLSSSAHDAKPVFDAIVRNVLRLFRTEFTAVFLLRGEMLELAALKGHPDFEQHFVSAFPQPVNYATLTGQVLRTGKLIQLTPLIGNAESTPETERLAQAFNYNSMMIAPMIRNGKTVGAIATAHGEAIPFDGKQVALLKSFAAQAVIAIENAQLLNDAGRNFKLARRVGAGI
;
A
#
# COMPACT_ATOMS: atom_id res chain seq x y z
N MET A 1 -72.12 -82.97 27.48
CA MET A 1 -71.68 -81.78 28.23
C MET A 1 -70.35 -81.36 27.67
N THR A 2 -70.33 -80.34 26.78
CA THR A 2 -69.18 -79.90 26.02
C THR A 2 -68.77 -78.49 26.49
N THR A 3 -67.62 -78.34 27.16
CA THR A 3 -67.14 -77.11 27.72
C THR A 3 -66.27 -76.36 26.64
N HIS A 4 -66.76 -75.21 26.17
CA HIS A 4 -66.07 -74.30 25.28
C HIS A 4 -65.09 -73.47 26.06
N ARG A 5 -63.76 -73.62 25.74
CA ARG A 5 -62.65 -72.88 26.25
C ARG A 5 -62.43 -71.63 25.36
N ARG A 6 -62.75 -70.42 25.82
CA ARG A 6 -62.51 -69.15 25.16
C ARG A 6 -60.98 -68.86 25.14
N LYS A 7 -60.43 -68.62 23.95
CA LYS A 7 -59.04 -68.13 23.76
C LYS A 7 -59.05 -66.61 23.87
N THR A 8 -58.26 -66.06 24.79
CA THR A 8 -58.01 -64.65 24.93
C THR A 8 -57.05 -64.17 23.88
N PRO A 9 -57.20 -62.99 23.21
CA PRO A 9 -56.30 -62.48 22.22
C PRO A 9 -55.03 -61.85 22.85
N LYS A 10 -53.89 -62.23 22.42
CA LYS A 10 -52.59 -61.61 22.79
C LYS A 10 -52.49 -60.18 22.24
N LEU A 11 -52.43 -59.18 23.12
CA LEU A 11 -52.10 -57.77 22.77
C LEU A 11 -50.66 -57.72 22.21
N LYS A 12 -50.55 -57.26 20.96
CA LYS A 12 -49.29 -56.92 20.35
C LYS A 12 -48.70 -55.66 21.01
N ARG A 13 -47.59 -55.80 21.68
CA ARG A 13 -46.78 -54.70 22.26
C ARG A 13 -46.30 -53.78 21.14
N ARG A 14 -46.85 -52.57 21.07
CA ARG A 14 -46.48 -51.49 20.16
C ARG A 14 -45.04 -51.07 20.52
N LYS A 15 -44.09 -51.27 19.63
CA LYS A 15 -42.74 -50.77 19.76
C LYS A 15 -42.78 -49.23 19.72
N VAL A 16 -42.44 -48.57 20.82
CA VAL A 16 -42.23 -47.12 20.90
C VAL A 16 -40.94 -46.82 20.09
N PRO A 17 -40.96 -45.85 19.16
CA PRO A 17 -39.76 -45.45 18.46
C PRO A 17 -38.80 -44.88 19.49
N THR A 18 -37.61 -45.46 19.60
CA THR A 18 -36.49 -44.89 20.35
C THR A 18 -36.18 -43.56 19.72
N ALA A 19 -36.41 -42.46 20.48
CA ALA A 19 -36.00 -41.12 20.10
C ALA A 19 -34.51 -41.18 19.75
N SER A 20 -34.19 -40.81 18.52
CA SER A 20 -32.84 -40.62 18.04
C SER A 20 -32.10 -39.68 19.02
N ARG A 21 -31.19 -40.23 19.79
CA ARG A 21 -30.27 -39.50 20.64
C ARG A 21 -29.55 -38.51 19.74
N ARG A 22 -29.95 -37.21 19.75
CA ARG A 22 -29.11 -36.13 19.19
C ARG A 22 -27.77 -36.29 19.86
N ARG A 23 -26.76 -36.72 19.07
CA ARG A 23 -25.37 -36.67 19.49
C ARG A 23 -25.04 -35.19 19.74
N GLY A 24 -25.07 -34.77 20.99
CA GLY A 24 -24.51 -33.52 21.41
C GLY A 24 -23.02 -33.54 20.98
N SER A 25 -22.55 -32.46 20.41
CA SER A 25 -21.13 -32.30 20.11
C SER A 25 -20.32 -32.60 21.37
N SER A 26 -19.27 -33.40 21.26
CA SER A 26 -18.41 -33.71 22.41
C SER A 26 -17.76 -32.41 22.91
N ALA A 27 -17.35 -32.36 24.18
CA ALA A 27 -16.63 -31.21 24.71
C ALA A 27 -15.38 -30.87 23.86
N ALA A 28 -14.73 -31.90 23.30
CA ALA A 28 -13.61 -31.72 22.38
C ALA A 28 -14.02 -31.09 21.04
N ASP A 29 -15.20 -31.42 20.51
CA ASP A 29 -15.71 -30.80 19.26
C ASP A 29 -16.08 -29.33 19.49
N LEU A 30 -16.66 -29.02 20.65
CA LEU A 30 -16.97 -27.64 21.04
C LEU A 30 -15.68 -26.81 21.23
N GLN A 31 -14.67 -27.39 21.89
CA GLN A 31 -13.36 -26.72 22.04
C GLN A 31 -12.73 -26.43 20.68
N LYS A 32 -12.70 -27.40 19.78
CA LYS A 32 -12.16 -27.22 18.44
C LYS A 32 -12.93 -26.16 17.62
N GLN A 33 -14.25 -26.07 17.80
CA GLN A 33 -15.04 -25.02 17.17
C GLN A 33 -14.72 -23.64 17.76
N LEU A 34 -14.54 -23.55 19.08
CA LEU A 34 -14.16 -22.32 19.77
C LEU A 34 -12.78 -21.82 19.30
N ASP A 35 -11.79 -22.72 19.25
CA ASP A 35 -10.44 -22.39 18.79
C ASP A 35 -10.46 -21.90 17.33
N ARG A 36 -11.21 -22.57 16.46
CA ARG A 36 -11.40 -22.14 15.09
C ARG A 36 -12.04 -20.75 14.98
N ARG A 37 -13.11 -20.51 15.77
CA ARG A 37 -13.77 -19.20 15.79
C ARG A 37 -12.88 -18.10 16.33
N ASN A 38 -12.09 -18.39 17.35
CA ASN A 38 -11.12 -17.42 17.88
C ASN A 38 -10.06 -17.08 16.84
N HIS A 39 -9.59 -18.05 16.07
CA HIS A 39 -8.64 -17.82 14.99
C HIS A 39 -9.26 -16.96 13.87
N GLU A 40 -10.44 -17.32 13.39
CA GLU A 40 -11.20 -16.55 12.40
C GLU A 40 -11.45 -15.10 12.87
N LEU A 41 -11.72 -14.90 14.16
CA LEU A 41 -11.97 -13.59 14.75
C LEU A 41 -10.69 -12.75 14.84
N THR A 42 -9.58 -13.37 15.22
CA THR A 42 -8.26 -12.71 15.25
C THR A 42 -7.83 -12.28 13.85
N ASP A 43 -8.01 -13.15 12.86
CA ASP A 43 -7.69 -12.83 11.45
C ASP A 43 -8.59 -11.69 10.92
N ALA A 44 -9.90 -11.73 11.22
CA ALA A 44 -10.82 -10.67 10.83
C ALA A 44 -10.47 -9.33 11.48
N GLN A 45 -10.11 -9.33 12.77
CA GLN A 45 -9.65 -8.12 13.48
C GLN A 45 -8.37 -7.56 12.86
N LYS A 46 -7.41 -8.41 12.50
CA LYS A 46 -6.17 -8.00 11.83
C LYS A 46 -6.47 -7.35 10.48
N HIS A 47 -7.30 -7.98 9.65
CA HIS A 47 -7.70 -7.41 8.36
C HIS A 47 -8.45 -6.09 8.49
N LEU A 48 -9.32 -5.95 9.50
CA LEU A 48 -10.02 -4.69 9.77
C LEU A 48 -9.05 -3.58 10.18
N ALA A 49 -8.09 -3.89 11.05
CA ALA A 49 -7.07 -2.93 11.47
C ALA A 49 -6.22 -2.45 10.28
N GLU A 50 -5.76 -3.38 9.43
CA GLU A 50 -5.02 -3.06 8.21
C GLU A 50 -5.84 -2.17 7.25
N ALA A 51 -7.12 -2.48 7.06
CA ALA A 51 -8.01 -1.69 6.21
C ALA A 51 -8.24 -0.28 6.75
N LEU A 52 -8.42 -0.12 8.08
CA LEU A 52 -8.55 1.17 8.74
C LEU A 52 -7.27 2.00 8.63
N GLU A 53 -6.10 1.40 8.78
CA GLU A 53 -4.82 2.08 8.60
C GLU A 53 -4.65 2.60 7.16
N GLN A 54 -4.99 1.79 6.16
CA GLN A 54 -4.95 2.19 4.75
C GLN A 54 -5.94 3.33 4.46
N GLN A 55 -7.16 3.24 4.99
CA GLN A 55 -8.17 4.28 4.84
C GLN A 55 -7.72 5.59 5.48
N THR A 56 -7.15 5.54 6.68
CA THR A 56 -6.61 6.71 7.38
C THR A 56 -5.49 7.36 6.58
N ALA A 57 -4.53 6.56 6.06
CA ALA A 57 -3.44 7.07 5.24
C ALA A 57 -3.95 7.76 3.96
N THR A 58 -4.94 7.18 3.31
CA THR A 58 -5.57 7.79 2.12
C THR A 58 -6.28 9.09 2.48
N ALA A 59 -7.02 9.12 3.60
CA ALA A 59 -7.70 10.33 4.08
C ALA A 59 -6.72 11.46 4.45
N GLU A 60 -5.58 11.15 5.08
CA GLU A 60 -4.52 12.13 5.38
C GLU A 60 -3.94 12.77 4.12
N ILE A 61 -3.72 11.97 3.06
CA ILE A 61 -3.23 12.48 1.78
C ILE A 61 -4.28 13.35 1.11
N LEU A 62 -5.56 12.94 1.10
CA LEU A 62 -6.66 13.74 0.57
C LEU A 62 -6.86 15.06 1.34
N ALA A 63 -6.72 15.05 2.67
CA ALA A 63 -6.75 16.26 3.49
C ALA A 63 -5.58 17.20 3.14
N SER A 64 -4.38 16.65 2.92
CA SER A 64 -3.22 17.41 2.47
C SER A 64 -3.42 18.00 1.08
N LEU A 65 -4.07 17.28 0.16
CA LEU A 65 -4.47 17.80 -1.16
C LEU A 65 -5.40 19.02 -1.05
N SER A 66 -6.37 18.96 -0.13
CA SER A 66 -7.35 20.04 0.04
C SER A 66 -6.76 21.29 0.68
N SER A 67 -5.77 21.14 1.57
CA SER A 67 -5.12 22.23 2.30
C SER A 67 -3.95 22.88 1.54
N SER A 68 -3.38 22.20 0.55
CA SER A 68 -2.13 22.60 -0.13
C SER A 68 -2.34 23.00 -1.56
N ALA A 69 -3.29 23.92 -1.78
CA ALA A 69 -3.72 24.33 -3.11
C ALA A 69 -2.59 24.88 -4.01
N HIS A 70 -1.51 25.45 -3.45
CA HIS A 70 -0.41 26.08 -4.20
C HIS A 70 0.93 25.32 -4.14
N ASP A 71 1.02 24.29 -3.31
CA ASP A 71 2.26 23.52 -3.09
C ASP A 71 1.94 22.02 -2.94
N ALA A 72 2.59 21.18 -3.74
CA ALA A 72 2.44 19.72 -3.68
C ALA A 72 3.28 19.07 -2.54
N LYS A 73 4.23 19.83 -1.94
CA LYS A 73 5.15 19.28 -0.93
C LYS A 73 4.46 18.62 0.26
N PRO A 74 3.42 19.20 0.90
CA PRO A 74 2.73 18.55 2.02
C PRO A 74 2.14 17.18 1.66
N VAL A 75 1.68 17.02 0.41
CA VAL A 75 1.17 15.72 -0.09
C VAL A 75 2.32 14.71 -0.21
N PHE A 76 3.47 15.11 -0.75
CA PHE A 76 4.64 14.24 -0.85
C PHE A 76 5.15 13.83 0.52
N ASP A 77 5.20 14.76 1.48
CA ASP A 77 5.59 14.47 2.86
C ASP A 77 4.61 13.50 3.54
N ALA A 78 3.30 13.62 3.27
CA ALA A 78 2.31 12.66 3.75
C ALA A 78 2.49 11.27 3.12
N ILE A 79 2.77 11.21 1.81
CA ILE A 79 3.03 9.95 1.10
C ILE A 79 4.24 9.22 1.70
N VAL A 80 5.39 9.88 1.84
CA VAL A 80 6.60 9.20 2.35
C VAL A 80 6.42 8.71 3.78
N ARG A 81 5.73 9.47 4.66
CA ARG A 81 5.41 9.03 6.02
C ARG A 81 4.49 7.81 6.04
N ASN A 82 3.43 7.82 5.23
CA ASN A 82 2.45 6.75 5.20
C ASN A 82 3.02 5.47 4.59
N VAL A 83 3.77 5.54 3.50
CA VAL A 83 4.44 4.38 2.90
C VAL A 83 5.43 3.76 3.89
N LEU A 84 6.29 4.57 4.50
CA LEU A 84 7.27 4.10 5.49
C LEU A 84 6.58 3.34 6.64
N ARG A 85 5.50 3.90 7.18
CA ARG A 85 4.73 3.32 8.29
C ARG A 85 3.99 2.04 7.88
N LEU A 86 3.23 2.08 6.77
CA LEU A 86 2.38 0.98 6.34
C LEU A 86 3.17 -0.21 5.79
N PHE A 87 4.27 0.07 5.10
CA PHE A 87 5.09 -0.98 4.50
C PHE A 87 6.24 -1.41 5.41
N ARG A 88 6.51 -0.66 6.50
CA ARG A 88 7.63 -0.90 7.43
C ARG A 88 8.97 -0.95 6.68
N THR A 89 9.17 0.01 5.78
CA THR A 89 10.35 0.12 4.93
C THR A 89 11.44 0.95 5.59
N GLU A 90 12.71 0.78 5.13
CA GLU A 90 13.87 1.53 5.63
C GLU A 90 13.85 2.97 5.14
N PHE A 91 13.35 3.19 3.93
CA PHE A 91 13.15 4.52 3.39
C PHE A 91 12.01 4.58 2.38
N THR A 92 11.51 5.79 2.15
CA THR A 92 10.60 6.14 1.05
C THR A 92 10.98 7.52 0.52
N ALA A 93 11.09 7.66 -0.80
CA ALA A 93 11.43 8.89 -1.49
C ALA A 93 10.44 9.20 -2.61
N VAL A 94 10.16 10.49 -2.80
CA VAL A 94 9.43 11.02 -3.96
C VAL A 94 10.42 11.82 -4.80
N PHE A 95 10.56 11.43 -6.05
CA PHE A 95 11.40 12.09 -7.05
C PHE A 95 10.55 12.78 -8.11
N LEU A 96 10.94 13.98 -8.51
CA LEU A 96 10.32 14.71 -9.62
C LEU A 96 11.30 14.81 -10.79
N LEU A 97 10.77 14.64 -11.99
CA LEU A 97 11.53 14.84 -13.24
C LEU A 97 11.28 16.26 -13.75
N ARG A 98 12.32 17.08 -13.81
CA ARG A 98 12.30 18.45 -14.34
C ARG A 98 13.26 18.57 -15.53
N GLY A 99 12.74 18.38 -16.74
CA GLY A 99 13.60 18.19 -17.91
C GLY A 99 14.46 16.94 -17.77
N GLU A 100 15.77 17.09 -17.82
CA GLU A 100 16.74 16.02 -17.60
C GLU A 100 17.27 15.96 -16.15
N MET A 101 16.67 16.73 -15.23
CA MET A 101 17.08 16.76 -13.84
C MET A 101 16.11 15.96 -12.97
N LEU A 102 16.64 15.19 -12.06
CA LEU A 102 15.92 14.49 -11.00
C LEU A 102 16.03 15.29 -9.71
N GLU A 103 14.91 15.70 -9.17
CA GLU A 103 14.77 16.44 -7.92
C GLU A 103 14.22 15.53 -6.83
N LEU A 104 14.71 15.65 -5.60
CA LEU A 104 14.18 15.00 -4.42
C LEU A 104 13.10 15.89 -3.82
N ALA A 105 11.82 15.52 -3.99
CA ALA A 105 10.68 16.29 -3.50
C ALA A 105 10.33 16.00 -2.05
N ALA A 106 10.46 14.75 -1.62
CA ALA A 106 10.29 14.32 -0.24
C ALA A 106 11.07 13.03 0.02
N LEU A 107 11.52 12.88 1.26
CA LEU A 107 12.26 11.70 1.72
C LEU A 107 11.94 11.45 3.18
N LYS A 108 11.81 10.17 3.54
CA LYS A 108 11.76 9.72 4.92
C LYS A 108 12.48 8.39 5.05
N GLY A 109 13.34 8.26 6.08
CA GLY A 109 14.12 7.06 6.34
C GLY A 109 15.06 7.25 7.53
N HIS A 110 16.12 6.45 7.59
CA HIS A 110 17.15 6.64 8.59
C HIS A 110 17.90 7.98 8.38
N PRO A 111 18.30 8.71 9.43
CA PRO A 111 18.92 10.04 9.30
C PRO A 111 20.15 10.08 8.40
N ASP A 112 21.04 9.08 8.47
CA ASP A 112 22.25 9.01 7.64
C ASP A 112 21.90 8.89 6.15
N PHE A 113 20.86 8.11 5.84
CA PHE A 113 20.33 7.98 4.50
C PHE A 113 19.71 9.29 4.01
N GLU A 114 18.90 9.95 4.86
CA GLU A 114 18.31 11.24 4.52
C GLU A 114 19.40 12.28 4.20
N GLN A 115 20.43 12.39 5.03
CA GLN A 115 21.53 13.33 4.82
C GLN A 115 22.29 13.07 3.51
N HIS A 116 22.61 11.81 3.23
CA HIS A 116 23.29 11.41 2.00
C HIS A 116 22.48 11.79 0.76
N PHE A 117 21.19 11.42 0.74
CA PHE A 117 20.33 11.67 -0.42
C PHE A 117 20.02 13.16 -0.61
N VAL A 118 19.72 13.91 0.44
CA VAL A 118 19.45 15.36 0.33
C VAL A 118 20.63 16.09 -0.30
N SER A 119 21.87 15.71 0.05
CA SER A 119 23.06 16.34 -0.51
C SER A 119 23.35 15.97 -1.99
N ALA A 120 22.80 14.85 -2.47
CA ALA A 120 23.02 14.35 -3.83
C ALA A 120 22.05 14.95 -4.87
N PHE A 121 20.97 15.61 -4.45
CA PHE A 121 19.96 16.15 -5.35
C PHE A 121 19.90 17.70 -5.30
N PRO A 122 19.56 18.37 -6.42
CA PRO A 122 19.15 17.79 -7.73
C PRO A 122 20.35 17.24 -8.51
N GLN A 123 20.11 16.21 -9.33
CA GLN A 123 21.14 15.62 -10.17
C GLN A 123 20.59 15.25 -11.57
N PRO A 124 21.44 15.14 -12.61
CA PRO A 124 21.01 14.60 -13.89
C PRO A 124 20.43 13.20 -13.76
N VAL A 125 19.39 12.90 -14.57
CA VAL A 125 18.81 11.55 -14.56
C VAL A 125 19.81 10.53 -15.05
N ASN A 126 20.09 9.54 -14.22
CA ASN A 126 20.86 8.38 -14.63
C ASN A 126 19.90 7.23 -15.02
N TYR A 127 19.66 7.07 -16.31
CA TYR A 127 18.76 6.03 -16.85
C TYR A 127 19.29 4.59 -16.70
N ALA A 128 20.52 4.40 -16.26
CA ALA A 128 21.07 3.09 -15.90
C ALA A 128 20.62 2.62 -14.51
N THR A 129 20.16 3.53 -13.63
CA THR A 129 19.62 3.16 -12.31
C THR A 129 18.21 2.60 -12.43
N LEU A 130 17.74 1.87 -11.41
CA LEU A 130 16.34 1.37 -11.35
C LEU A 130 15.33 2.53 -11.42
N THR A 131 15.57 3.62 -10.71
CA THR A 131 14.72 4.83 -10.79
C THR A 131 14.70 5.40 -12.20
N GLY A 132 15.85 5.53 -12.84
CA GLY A 132 15.95 6.01 -14.22
C GLY A 132 15.22 5.09 -15.22
N GLN A 133 15.28 3.77 -15.02
CA GLN A 133 14.53 2.81 -15.84
C GLN A 133 13.02 3.00 -15.69
N VAL A 134 12.51 3.21 -14.46
CA VAL A 134 11.10 3.53 -14.21
C VAL A 134 10.69 4.83 -14.90
N LEU A 135 11.50 5.88 -14.81
CA LEU A 135 11.25 7.16 -15.47
C LEU A 135 11.17 7.02 -16.98
N ARG A 136 12.05 6.20 -17.58
CA ARG A 136 12.08 5.96 -19.04
C ARG A 136 10.93 5.11 -19.54
N THR A 137 10.58 4.03 -18.79
CA THR A 137 9.63 3.03 -19.25
C THR A 137 8.18 3.29 -18.81
N GLY A 138 7.98 4.10 -17.76
CA GLY A 138 6.68 4.29 -17.12
C GLY A 138 6.14 3.01 -16.46
N LYS A 139 6.99 2.02 -16.22
CA LYS A 139 6.59 0.75 -15.61
C LYS A 139 7.10 0.65 -14.18
N LEU A 140 6.26 0.14 -13.28
CA LEU A 140 6.67 -0.18 -11.92
C LEU A 140 7.75 -1.27 -11.96
N ILE A 141 8.81 -1.08 -11.19
CA ILE A 141 9.83 -2.08 -10.91
C ILE A 141 9.70 -2.53 -9.45
N GLN A 142 9.75 -3.84 -9.26
CA GLN A 142 9.92 -4.48 -7.96
C GLN A 142 11.05 -5.48 -8.09
N LEU A 143 12.08 -5.35 -7.27
CA LEU A 143 13.26 -6.21 -7.32
C LEU A 143 13.63 -6.72 -5.93
N THR A 144 13.74 -8.05 -5.82
CA THR A 144 14.04 -8.78 -4.57
C THR A 144 14.69 -10.14 -4.89
N PRO A 145 15.87 -10.46 -4.35
CA PRO A 145 16.78 -9.55 -3.64
C PRO A 145 17.36 -8.50 -4.59
N LEU A 146 17.92 -7.42 -4.04
CA LEU A 146 18.69 -6.44 -4.83
C LEU A 146 20.15 -6.87 -5.00
N ILE A 147 20.75 -7.36 -3.91
CA ILE A 147 22.16 -7.76 -3.88
C ILE A 147 22.30 -9.12 -4.58
N GLY A 148 23.21 -9.17 -5.56
CA GLY A 148 23.46 -10.36 -6.37
C GLY A 148 22.38 -10.69 -7.40
N ASN A 149 21.44 -9.78 -7.68
CA ASN A 149 20.43 -9.94 -8.70
C ASN A 149 20.91 -9.40 -10.06
N ALA A 150 20.76 -10.20 -11.12
CA ALA A 150 21.21 -9.82 -12.46
C ALA A 150 20.47 -8.59 -13.04
N GLU A 151 19.27 -8.27 -12.53
CA GLU A 151 18.51 -7.08 -12.92
C GLU A 151 18.88 -5.85 -12.08
N SER A 152 19.67 -6.03 -11.00
CA SER A 152 20.18 -4.93 -10.19
C SER A 152 21.29 -4.17 -10.94
N THR A 153 21.46 -2.91 -10.58
CA THR A 153 22.56 -2.12 -11.12
C THR A 153 23.69 -2.02 -10.09
N PRO A 154 24.97 -1.89 -10.51
CA PRO A 154 26.08 -1.75 -9.56
C PRO A 154 25.89 -0.59 -8.57
N GLU A 155 25.29 0.51 -9.03
CA GLU A 155 24.95 1.65 -8.17
C GLU A 155 23.89 1.30 -7.14
N THR A 156 22.82 0.58 -7.55
CA THR A 156 21.77 0.13 -6.64
C THR A 156 22.31 -0.83 -5.60
N GLU A 157 23.15 -1.79 -5.99
CA GLU A 157 23.78 -2.72 -5.05
C GLU A 157 24.70 -2.02 -4.04
N ARG A 158 25.50 -1.07 -4.52
CA ARG A 158 26.38 -0.28 -3.66
C ARG A 158 25.59 0.49 -2.60
N LEU A 159 24.50 1.14 -2.98
CA LEU A 159 23.62 1.84 -2.06
C LEU A 159 22.87 0.88 -1.13
N ALA A 160 22.40 -0.26 -1.66
CA ALA A 160 21.75 -1.29 -0.88
C ALA A 160 22.64 -1.83 0.25
N GLN A 161 23.92 -2.08 -0.05
CA GLN A 161 24.91 -2.50 0.94
C GLN A 161 25.22 -1.40 1.96
N ALA A 162 25.41 -0.15 1.49
CA ALA A 162 25.75 0.99 2.34
C ALA A 162 24.65 1.32 3.35
N PHE A 163 23.37 1.17 2.96
CA PHE A 163 22.21 1.55 3.76
C PHE A 163 21.32 0.38 4.20
N ASN A 164 21.85 -0.84 4.10
CA ASN A 164 21.25 -2.08 4.59
C ASN A 164 19.82 -2.29 4.11
N TYR A 165 19.56 -2.21 2.79
CA TYR A 165 18.30 -2.62 2.20
C TYR A 165 18.50 -3.64 1.08
N ASN A 166 17.58 -4.60 0.92
CA ASN A 166 17.74 -5.71 -0.03
C ASN A 166 16.46 -6.03 -0.83
N SER A 167 15.46 -5.17 -0.74
CA SER A 167 14.25 -5.24 -1.56
C SER A 167 13.79 -3.83 -1.87
N MET A 168 13.40 -3.57 -3.13
CA MET A 168 12.99 -2.23 -3.57
C MET A 168 11.75 -2.31 -4.46
N MET A 169 10.87 -1.33 -4.33
CA MET A 169 9.76 -1.10 -5.24
C MET A 169 9.75 0.37 -5.66
N ILE A 170 9.58 0.62 -6.95
CA ILE A 170 9.55 1.97 -7.53
C ILE A 170 8.32 2.07 -8.43
N ALA A 171 7.40 2.99 -8.09
CA ALA A 171 6.21 3.28 -8.87
C ALA A 171 6.36 4.59 -9.65
N PRO A 172 6.05 4.60 -10.96
CA PRO A 172 6.07 5.82 -11.75
C PRO A 172 4.89 6.73 -11.39
N MET A 173 5.13 8.04 -11.40
CA MET A 173 4.10 9.07 -11.40
C MET A 173 3.85 9.48 -12.86
N ILE A 174 2.67 9.13 -13.39
CA ILE A 174 2.34 9.32 -14.81
C ILE A 174 1.29 10.41 -14.97
N ARG A 175 1.59 11.42 -15.78
CA ARG A 175 0.68 12.49 -16.16
C ARG A 175 0.55 12.56 -17.69
N ASN A 176 -0.66 12.43 -18.21
CA ASN A 176 -0.94 12.48 -19.66
C ASN A 176 -0.02 11.53 -20.47
N GLY A 177 0.19 10.30 -19.97
CA GLY A 177 1.02 9.29 -20.62
C GLY A 177 2.54 9.51 -20.50
N LYS A 178 2.99 10.55 -19.78
CA LYS A 178 4.43 10.84 -19.55
C LYS A 178 4.76 10.66 -18.07
N THR A 179 5.91 10.10 -17.80
CA THR A 179 6.42 9.99 -16.42
C THR A 179 6.94 11.37 -15.98
N VAL A 180 6.38 11.89 -14.87
CA VAL A 180 6.74 13.17 -14.27
C VAL A 180 7.54 13.01 -12.97
N GLY A 181 7.74 11.77 -12.54
CA GLY A 181 8.48 11.44 -11.33
C GLY A 181 8.32 9.98 -10.94
N ALA A 182 8.78 9.62 -9.76
CA ALA A 182 8.65 8.27 -9.22
C ALA A 182 8.58 8.29 -7.68
N ILE A 183 7.97 7.28 -7.09
CA ILE A 183 8.02 6.98 -5.66
C ILE A 183 8.80 5.70 -5.48
N ALA A 184 9.90 5.75 -4.72
CA ALA A 184 10.74 4.61 -4.40
C ALA A 184 10.64 4.27 -2.91
N THR A 185 10.62 2.98 -2.58
CA THR A 185 10.65 2.47 -1.21
C THR A 185 11.40 1.17 -1.13
N ALA A 186 12.04 0.87 0.01
CA ALA A 186 12.89 -0.30 0.16
C ALA A 186 12.79 -0.93 1.55
N HIS A 187 12.86 -2.27 1.60
CA HIS A 187 13.00 -3.06 2.83
C HIS A 187 14.46 -3.42 3.11
N GLY A 188 14.83 -3.52 4.39
CA GLY A 188 16.11 -4.06 4.82
C GLY A 188 16.28 -5.53 4.47
N GLU A 189 15.23 -6.29 4.57
CA GLU A 189 15.21 -7.72 4.26
C GLU A 189 14.86 -7.98 2.78
N ALA A 190 15.28 -9.16 2.28
CA ALA A 190 14.93 -9.61 0.93
C ALA A 190 13.49 -10.18 0.90
N ILE A 191 12.52 -9.35 1.23
CA ILE A 191 11.09 -9.70 1.24
C ILE A 191 10.41 -8.96 0.09
N PRO A 192 9.71 -9.66 -0.82
CA PRO A 192 8.98 -9.01 -1.89
C PRO A 192 7.77 -8.24 -1.35
N PHE A 193 7.43 -7.12 -1.99
CA PHE A 193 6.21 -6.39 -1.70
C PHE A 193 4.99 -7.19 -2.21
N ASP A 194 3.95 -7.26 -1.41
CA ASP A 194 2.72 -7.96 -1.78
C ASP A 194 1.84 -7.15 -2.75
N GLY A 195 0.81 -7.81 -3.29
CA GLY A 195 -0.09 -7.17 -4.25
C GLY A 195 -0.86 -5.97 -3.68
N LYS A 196 -1.14 -5.94 -2.37
CA LYS A 196 -1.80 -4.81 -1.69
C LYS A 196 -0.85 -3.61 -1.61
N GLN A 197 0.40 -3.83 -1.24
CA GLN A 197 1.44 -2.80 -1.19
C GLN A 197 1.71 -2.21 -2.57
N VAL A 198 1.78 -3.05 -3.61
CA VAL A 198 1.91 -2.60 -5.01
C VAL A 198 0.73 -1.72 -5.42
N ALA A 199 -0.50 -2.14 -5.14
CA ALA A 199 -1.72 -1.39 -5.48
C ALA A 199 -1.77 -0.05 -4.72
N LEU A 200 -1.39 -0.05 -3.45
CA LEU A 200 -1.39 1.16 -2.62
C LEU A 200 -0.32 2.15 -3.07
N LEU A 201 0.90 1.70 -3.40
CA LEU A 201 1.94 2.60 -3.91
C LEU A 201 1.55 3.23 -5.25
N LYS A 202 0.90 2.48 -6.15
CA LYS A 202 0.32 3.02 -7.39
C LYS A 202 -0.74 4.09 -7.12
N SER A 203 -1.61 3.88 -6.13
CA SER A 203 -2.62 4.85 -5.71
C SER A 203 -1.97 6.13 -5.18
N PHE A 204 -0.93 6.03 -4.36
CA PHE A 204 -0.20 7.19 -3.87
C PHE A 204 0.53 7.93 -4.99
N ALA A 205 1.08 7.22 -5.98
CA ALA A 205 1.68 7.84 -7.16
C ALA A 205 0.64 8.64 -7.97
N ALA A 206 -0.57 8.13 -8.12
CA ALA A 206 -1.67 8.88 -8.77
C ALA A 206 -2.06 10.14 -7.97
N GLN A 207 -2.15 10.05 -6.64
CA GLN A 207 -2.45 11.21 -5.77
C GLN A 207 -1.34 12.27 -5.82
N ALA A 208 -0.07 11.86 -5.90
CA ALA A 208 1.05 12.77 -6.10
C ALA A 208 0.93 13.56 -7.40
N VAL A 209 0.50 12.91 -8.49
CA VAL A 209 0.25 13.58 -9.77
C VAL A 209 -0.86 14.62 -9.65
N ILE A 210 -1.98 14.29 -9.00
CA ILE A 210 -3.08 15.23 -8.75
C ILE A 210 -2.59 16.45 -7.96
N ALA A 211 -1.74 16.25 -6.96
CA ALA A 211 -1.16 17.35 -6.18
C ALA A 211 -0.30 18.28 -7.04
N ILE A 212 0.51 17.72 -7.94
CA ILE A 212 1.32 18.49 -8.89
C ILE A 212 0.41 19.33 -9.80
N GLU A 213 -0.64 18.73 -10.36
CA GLU A 213 -1.57 19.39 -11.25
C GLU A 213 -2.32 20.54 -10.57
N ASN A 214 -2.84 20.31 -9.36
CA ASN A 214 -3.51 21.33 -8.58
C ASN A 214 -2.60 22.53 -8.29
N ALA A 215 -1.37 22.26 -7.82
CA ALA A 215 -0.40 23.32 -7.53
C ALA A 215 -0.03 24.11 -8.79
N GLN A 216 0.10 23.48 -9.97
CA GLN A 216 0.39 24.15 -11.21
C GLN A 216 -0.78 25.03 -11.68
N LEU A 217 -2.00 24.51 -11.69
CA LEU A 217 -3.20 25.24 -12.12
C LEU A 217 -3.40 26.53 -11.31
N LEU A 218 -3.23 26.45 -10.00
CA LEU A 218 -3.40 27.61 -9.11
C LEU A 218 -2.27 28.65 -9.27
N ASN A 219 -1.05 28.19 -9.47
CA ASN A 219 0.07 29.06 -9.74
C ASN A 219 -0.08 29.78 -11.09
N ASP A 220 -0.63 29.10 -12.11
CA ASP A 220 -0.91 29.69 -13.42
C ASP A 220 -2.07 30.69 -13.38
N ALA A 221 -3.15 30.36 -12.66
CA ALA A 221 -4.26 31.28 -12.41
C ALA A 221 -3.81 32.56 -11.69
N GLY A 222 -2.97 32.40 -10.65
CA GLY A 222 -2.41 33.54 -9.92
C GLY A 222 -1.48 34.44 -10.76
N ARG A 223 -0.71 33.85 -11.67
CA ARG A 223 0.14 34.59 -12.63
C ARG A 223 -0.71 35.36 -13.63
N ASN A 224 -1.72 34.72 -14.21
CA ASN A 224 -2.62 35.36 -15.16
C ASN A 224 -3.40 36.50 -14.54
N PHE A 225 -3.87 36.37 -13.30
CA PHE A 225 -4.56 37.45 -12.58
C PHE A 225 -3.64 38.66 -12.31
N LYS A 226 -2.38 38.42 -11.93
CA LYS A 226 -1.40 39.50 -11.73
C LYS A 226 -1.07 40.24 -13.03
N LEU A 227 -0.97 39.51 -14.15
CA LEU A 227 -0.76 40.08 -15.48
C LEU A 227 -1.95 40.94 -15.93
N ALA A 228 -3.17 40.42 -15.80
CA ALA A 228 -4.40 41.16 -16.16
C ALA A 228 -4.55 42.48 -15.35
N ARG A 229 -4.18 42.41 -14.04
CA ARG A 229 -4.24 43.60 -13.18
C ARG A 229 -3.17 44.65 -13.53
N ARG A 230 -2.01 44.24 -14.04
CA ARG A 230 -0.95 45.14 -14.51
C ARG A 230 -1.35 45.83 -15.82
N VAL A 231 -1.99 45.13 -16.73
CA VAL A 231 -2.47 45.68 -18.01
C VAL A 231 -3.65 46.64 -17.79
N GLY A 232 -4.57 46.32 -16.85
CA GLY A 232 -5.72 47.19 -16.53
C GLY A 232 -5.40 48.44 -15.69
N ALA A 233 -4.22 48.48 -15.03
CA ALA A 233 -3.78 49.65 -14.25
C ALA A 233 -2.88 50.62 -15.04
N GLY A 234 -2.63 50.35 -16.33
CA GLY A 234 -1.79 51.17 -17.22
C GLY A 234 -2.57 51.95 -18.26
N ILE A 235 -3.89 52.04 -18.09
CA ILE A 235 -4.83 52.90 -18.83
C ILE A 235 -5.35 53.96 -17.86
#